data_2c7d9eecef9bb7495b8c10126491e74b
#
_entry.id   2c7d9eecef9bb7495b8c10126491e74b
#
_cell.length_a   1.000
_cell.length_b   1.000
_cell.length_c   1.000
_cell.angle_alpha   90.00
_cell.angle_beta   90.00
_cell.angle_gamma   90.00
#
_symmetry.space_group_name_H-M   'P 1'
#
loop_
_entity.id
_entity.type
_entity.pdbx_description
1 polymer ?
#
loop_
_entity_poly.entity_id
_entity_poly.type
_entity_poly.pdbx_seq_one_letter_code
_entity_poly.pdbx_strand_id
1 'polypeptide(L)'
;MTGYIHVKEAAKLWNIGERQVSHLCKIGKVNGALKQGRSWMIPVDAEKPADQRIKTGAYIQSAKTVKLPLPVGISDYRLASSSYYYIDKTMMIKDFIDERPMVSLFTRPRRFGKTLNMDMLRVFFEKTDSDTSVYFKDKKIWACGEQYRAYQGKYPVIYVTFKDVKCESWESTYDLICQILRNEVQRHSELLSSNRISAYDKKYLESILSGSAS
;
A
#
# COMPACT_ATOMS: atom_id res chain seq x y z
N MET A 1 -21.92 -31.61 46.49
CA MET A 1 -22.94 -31.73 45.44
C MET A 1 -22.72 -30.57 44.46
N THR A 2 -22.21 -30.85 43.29
CA THR A 2 -22.01 -29.83 42.26
C THR A 2 -23.35 -29.43 41.69
N GLY A 3 -23.82 -28.21 42.02
CA GLY A 3 -25.04 -27.66 41.48
C GLY A 3 -24.90 -27.35 40.00
N TYR A 4 -26.00 -27.47 39.26
CA TYR A 4 -26.06 -27.07 37.84
C TYR A 4 -26.96 -25.86 37.67
N ILE A 5 -26.58 -24.97 36.75
CA ILE A 5 -27.33 -23.78 36.37
C ILE A 5 -27.75 -23.87 34.91
N HIS A 6 -28.82 -23.15 34.57
CA HIS A 6 -29.28 -23.04 33.18
C HIS A 6 -28.46 -22.05 32.37
N VAL A 7 -28.50 -22.21 31.02
CA VAL A 7 -27.84 -21.32 30.03
C VAL A 7 -28.06 -19.84 30.33
N LYS A 8 -29.30 -19.46 30.77
CA LYS A 8 -29.64 -18.08 31.08
C LYS A 8 -28.89 -17.51 32.28
N GLU A 9 -28.63 -18.34 33.28
CA GLU A 9 -27.87 -17.98 34.48
C GLU A 9 -26.40 -17.89 34.19
N ALA A 10 -25.86 -18.87 33.46
CA ALA A 10 -24.46 -18.87 32.99
C ALA A 10 -24.17 -17.66 32.06
N ALA A 11 -25.11 -17.28 31.21
CA ALA A 11 -25.00 -16.11 30.35
C ALA A 11 -24.83 -14.82 31.15
N LYS A 12 -25.60 -14.67 32.26
CA LYS A 12 -25.47 -13.54 33.18
C LYS A 12 -24.14 -13.54 33.93
N LEU A 13 -23.71 -14.70 34.47
CA LEU A 13 -22.44 -14.85 35.20
C LEU A 13 -21.25 -14.54 34.31
N TRP A 14 -21.26 -14.99 33.07
CA TRP A 14 -20.15 -14.82 32.12
C TRP A 14 -20.23 -13.54 31.32
N ASN A 15 -21.30 -12.76 31.46
CA ASN A 15 -21.55 -11.56 30.69
C ASN A 15 -21.44 -11.76 29.16
N ILE A 16 -22.15 -12.78 28.66
CA ILE A 16 -22.25 -13.15 27.23
C ILE A 16 -23.68 -13.56 26.87
N GLY A 17 -24.00 -13.59 25.60
CA GLY A 17 -25.32 -13.97 25.13
C GLY A 17 -25.63 -15.47 25.33
N GLU A 18 -26.90 -15.82 25.61
CA GLU A 18 -27.37 -17.22 25.78
C GLU A 18 -27.03 -18.12 24.58
N ARG A 19 -27.10 -17.57 23.35
CA ARG A 19 -26.71 -18.27 22.12
C ARG A 19 -25.22 -18.65 22.12
N GLN A 20 -24.39 -17.76 22.67
CA GLN A 20 -22.95 -17.99 22.75
C GLN A 20 -22.61 -19.07 23.80
N VAL A 21 -23.30 -19.06 24.97
CA VAL A 21 -23.17 -20.13 25.97
C VAL A 21 -23.55 -21.47 25.37
N SER A 22 -24.72 -21.56 24.74
CA SER A 22 -25.18 -22.78 24.06
C SER A 22 -24.23 -23.29 23.00
N HIS A 23 -23.60 -22.38 22.24
CA HIS A 23 -22.59 -22.71 21.25
C HIS A 23 -21.31 -23.28 21.91
N LEU A 24 -20.83 -22.66 22.99
CA LEU A 24 -19.66 -23.13 23.74
C LEU A 24 -19.89 -24.52 24.33
N CYS A 25 -21.09 -24.80 24.84
CA CYS A 25 -21.45 -26.15 25.29
C CYS A 25 -21.49 -27.15 24.14
N LYS A 26 -22.08 -26.75 22.99
CA LYS A 26 -22.18 -27.62 21.80
C LYS A 26 -20.83 -28.04 21.25
N ILE A 27 -19.80 -27.18 21.31
CA ILE A 27 -18.44 -27.44 20.81
C ILE A 27 -17.52 -28.03 21.91
N GLY A 28 -18.08 -28.44 23.08
CA GLY A 28 -17.34 -29.09 24.14
C GLY A 28 -16.36 -28.21 24.92
N LYS A 29 -16.48 -26.88 24.83
CA LYS A 29 -15.57 -25.95 25.52
C LYS A 29 -15.95 -25.66 26.98
N VAL A 30 -17.11 -26.10 27.43
CA VAL A 30 -17.55 -26.00 28.82
C VAL A 30 -17.46 -27.37 29.48
N ASN A 31 -16.46 -27.52 30.35
CA ASN A 31 -16.25 -28.78 31.04
C ASN A 31 -17.46 -29.13 31.93
N GLY A 32 -17.92 -30.38 31.85
CA GLY A 32 -19.03 -30.86 32.67
C GLY A 32 -20.42 -30.39 32.21
N ALA A 33 -20.54 -29.67 31.10
CA ALA A 33 -21.85 -29.30 30.58
C ALA A 33 -22.65 -30.50 30.09
N LEU A 34 -23.89 -30.66 30.54
CA LEU A 34 -24.79 -31.77 30.20
C LEU A 34 -25.97 -31.26 29.37
N LYS A 35 -26.33 -31.98 28.33
CA LYS A 35 -27.51 -31.68 27.54
C LYS A 35 -28.73 -32.36 28.13
N GLN A 36 -29.71 -31.59 28.61
CA GLN A 36 -30.97 -32.10 29.14
C GLN A 36 -32.13 -31.62 28.24
N GLY A 37 -32.65 -32.51 27.42
CA GLY A 37 -33.68 -32.16 26.46
C GLY A 37 -33.21 -31.13 25.43
N ARG A 38 -33.87 -29.98 25.37
CA ARG A 38 -33.53 -28.87 24.46
C ARG A 38 -32.58 -27.85 25.05
N SER A 39 -32.25 -27.96 26.37
CA SER A 39 -31.39 -27.00 27.08
C SER A 39 -30.07 -27.62 27.54
N TRP A 40 -29.09 -26.77 27.86
CA TRP A 40 -27.82 -27.17 28.47
C TRP A 40 -27.85 -26.86 29.98
N MET A 41 -27.29 -27.76 30.75
CA MET A 41 -27.04 -27.61 32.19
C MET A 41 -25.53 -27.44 32.38
N ILE A 42 -25.11 -26.40 33.06
CA ILE A 42 -23.70 -26.00 33.23
C ILE A 42 -23.37 -26.12 34.72
N PRO A 43 -22.26 -26.76 35.10
CA PRO A 43 -21.81 -26.77 36.50
C PRO A 43 -21.64 -25.34 37.03
N VAL A 44 -22.03 -25.07 38.26
CA VAL A 44 -21.93 -23.75 38.91
C VAL A 44 -20.45 -23.28 38.99
N ASP A 45 -19.53 -24.21 39.10
CA ASP A 45 -18.08 -24.02 39.20
C ASP A 45 -17.37 -23.95 37.81
N ALA A 46 -18.16 -24.06 36.71
CA ALA A 46 -17.57 -23.99 35.38
C ALA A 46 -17.08 -22.58 35.06
N GLU A 47 -15.80 -22.45 34.73
CA GLU A 47 -15.21 -21.19 34.31
C GLU A 47 -15.63 -20.83 32.87
N LYS A 48 -15.74 -19.53 32.61
CA LYS A 48 -15.97 -19.02 31.25
C LYS A 48 -14.82 -19.44 30.33
N PRO A 49 -15.06 -20.20 29.25
CA PRO A 49 -14.02 -20.55 28.32
C PRO A 49 -13.37 -19.30 27.71
N ALA A 50 -12.04 -19.30 27.63
CA ALA A 50 -11.27 -18.22 27.03
C ALA A 50 -11.72 -17.98 25.59
N ASP A 51 -11.96 -16.72 25.23
CA ASP A 51 -12.30 -16.34 23.85
C ASP A 51 -11.06 -16.53 22.96
N GLN A 52 -11.08 -17.57 22.12
CA GLN A 52 -9.97 -17.86 21.21
C GLN A 52 -9.80 -16.80 20.10
N ARG A 53 -10.72 -15.84 19.97
CA ARG A 53 -10.55 -14.68 19.09
C ARG A 53 -9.53 -13.69 19.65
N ILE A 54 -9.26 -13.76 20.97
CA ILE A 54 -8.19 -12.99 21.62
C ILE A 54 -7.01 -13.93 21.82
N LYS A 55 -6.34 -14.32 20.74
CA LYS A 55 -5.22 -15.26 20.81
C LYS A 55 -3.94 -14.68 21.38
N THR A 56 -3.82 -13.39 21.52
CA THR A 56 -2.72 -12.74 22.26
C THR A 56 -3.19 -11.38 22.75
N GLY A 57 -2.88 -11.01 23.98
CA GLY A 57 -3.06 -9.65 24.53
C GLY A 57 -2.28 -8.56 23.75
N ALA A 58 -1.62 -8.92 22.66
CA ALA A 58 -0.96 -8.03 21.71
C ALA A 58 -1.90 -7.05 21.02
N TYR A 59 -3.23 -7.31 20.99
CA TYR A 59 -4.19 -6.38 20.41
C TYR A 59 -4.63 -5.27 21.38
N ILE A 60 -4.34 -5.40 22.68
CA ILE A 60 -4.76 -4.45 23.73
C ILE A 60 -3.56 -3.65 24.27
N GLN A 61 -2.33 -4.06 23.99
CA GLN A 61 -1.11 -3.36 24.38
C GLN A 61 -0.33 -2.77 23.20
N SER A 62 -0.98 -2.36 22.14
CA SER A 62 -0.33 -1.38 21.31
C SER A 62 -0.35 -0.07 22.07
N ALA A 63 0.78 0.30 22.68
CA ALA A 63 1.14 1.69 22.94
C ALA A 63 0.45 2.55 21.86
N LYS A 64 0.06 3.78 22.17
CA LYS A 64 -0.52 4.78 21.25
C LYS A 64 0.23 4.75 19.92
N THR A 65 -0.03 3.76 19.08
CA THR A 65 0.43 3.74 17.71
C THR A 65 -0.33 4.85 17.05
N VAL A 66 0.37 5.91 16.74
CA VAL A 66 -0.15 7.00 15.91
C VAL A 66 -0.73 6.28 14.68
N LYS A 67 -2.06 6.21 14.59
CA LYS A 67 -2.72 5.58 13.44
C LYS A 67 -2.44 6.48 12.26
N LEU A 68 -1.51 6.08 11.42
CA LEU A 68 -1.25 6.80 10.19
C LEU A 68 -2.53 6.83 9.35
N PRO A 69 -2.88 7.98 8.77
CA PRO A 69 -4.04 8.09 7.90
C PRO A 69 -3.88 7.22 6.65
N LEU A 70 -5.00 6.82 6.04
CA LEU A 70 -4.97 6.09 4.78
C LEU A 70 -4.60 7.06 3.62
N PRO A 71 -3.81 6.62 2.62
CA PRO A 71 -3.37 7.46 1.49
C PRO A 71 -4.50 7.64 0.44
N VAL A 72 -5.63 8.21 0.86
CA VAL A 72 -6.77 8.44 -0.03
C VAL A 72 -6.47 9.61 -0.96
N GLY A 73 -6.45 9.36 -2.27
CA GLY A 73 -6.18 10.39 -3.28
C GLY A 73 -4.70 10.75 -3.45
N ILE A 74 -3.79 10.14 -2.68
CA ILE A 74 -2.35 10.37 -2.78
C ILE A 74 -1.79 9.61 -3.99
N SER A 75 -1.05 10.33 -4.83
CA SER A 75 -0.34 9.76 -6.00
C SER A 75 1.18 9.85 -5.88
N ASP A 76 1.69 10.60 -4.90
CA ASP A 76 3.11 10.71 -4.59
C ASP A 76 3.54 9.58 -3.65
N TYR A 77 4.47 8.73 -4.11
CA TYR A 77 4.97 7.59 -3.34
C TYR A 77 5.79 8.00 -2.13
N ARG A 78 6.60 9.06 -2.25
CA ARG A 78 7.45 9.55 -1.15
C ARG A 78 6.58 9.95 0.03
N LEU A 79 5.53 10.72 -0.24
CA LEU A 79 4.55 11.14 0.75
C LEU A 79 3.75 9.95 1.31
N ALA A 80 3.26 9.06 0.45
CA ALA A 80 2.51 7.88 0.87
C ALA A 80 3.32 6.95 1.76
N SER A 81 4.59 6.71 1.40
CA SER A 81 5.50 5.81 2.12
C SER A 81 5.95 6.36 3.47
N SER A 82 6.09 7.68 3.63
CA SER A 82 6.62 8.30 4.84
C SER A 82 5.56 8.74 5.85
N SER A 83 4.36 9.15 5.37
CA SER A 83 3.39 9.85 6.22
C SER A 83 2.03 9.16 6.34
N TYR A 84 1.81 8.10 5.57
CA TYR A 84 0.54 7.40 5.51
C TYR A 84 0.68 5.89 5.80
N TYR A 85 -0.44 5.24 6.11
CA TYR A 85 -0.50 3.78 6.21
C TYR A 85 -0.37 3.18 4.82
N TYR A 86 0.87 2.95 4.40
CA TYR A 86 1.19 2.40 3.08
C TYR A 86 1.27 0.87 3.14
N ILE A 87 0.50 0.21 2.28
CA ILE A 87 0.60 -1.24 2.07
C ILE A 87 1.75 -1.49 1.09
N ASP A 88 2.80 -2.13 1.57
CA ASP A 88 4.01 -2.39 0.80
C ASP A 88 3.73 -3.25 -0.44
N LYS A 89 3.92 -2.63 -1.62
CA LYS A 89 3.83 -3.25 -2.94
C LYS A 89 5.16 -3.25 -3.68
N THR A 90 6.26 -3.01 -2.98
CA THR A 90 7.58 -2.86 -3.61
C THR A 90 8.10 -4.14 -4.26
N MET A 91 7.50 -5.31 -3.97
CA MET A 91 7.82 -6.55 -4.68
C MET A 91 7.54 -6.46 -6.19
N MET A 92 6.63 -5.56 -6.61
CA MET A 92 6.43 -5.26 -8.04
C MET A 92 7.70 -4.75 -8.73
N ILE A 93 8.60 -4.07 -8.00
CA ILE A 93 9.90 -3.64 -8.52
C ILE A 93 10.76 -4.86 -8.84
N LYS A 94 10.75 -5.86 -7.95
CA LYS A 94 11.47 -7.11 -8.16
C LYS A 94 10.97 -7.83 -9.42
N ASP A 95 9.66 -8.00 -9.52
CA ASP A 95 9.04 -8.66 -10.68
C ASP A 95 9.41 -7.91 -11.98
N PHE A 96 9.39 -6.58 -11.98
CA PHE A 96 9.77 -5.75 -13.11
C PHE A 96 11.25 -5.91 -13.50
N ILE A 97 12.15 -6.06 -12.53
CA ILE A 97 13.59 -6.28 -12.80
C ILE A 97 13.84 -7.70 -13.34
N ASP A 98 13.16 -8.70 -12.79
CA ASP A 98 13.36 -10.10 -13.16
C ASP A 98 12.77 -10.40 -14.55
N GLU A 99 11.57 -9.91 -14.83
CA GLU A 99 10.86 -10.18 -16.10
C GLU A 99 11.37 -9.31 -17.25
N ARG A 100 11.91 -8.14 -16.99
CA ARG A 100 12.41 -7.15 -17.97
C ARG A 100 11.44 -6.92 -19.14
N PRO A 101 10.16 -6.65 -18.88
CA PRO A 101 9.19 -6.49 -19.94
C PRO A 101 9.49 -5.24 -20.78
N MET A 102 9.38 -5.37 -22.11
CA MET A 102 9.46 -4.19 -22.99
C MET A 102 8.29 -3.24 -22.79
N VAL A 103 7.11 -3.79 -22.48
CA VAL A 103 5.88 -3.05 -22.20
C VAL A 103 5.14 -3.72 -21.05
N SER A 104 4.72 -2.91 -20.09
CA SER A 104 3.87 -3.37 -18.98
C SER A 104 2.58 -2.58 -18.95
N LEU A 105 1.44 -3.27 -18.97
CA LEU A 105 0.13 -2.67 -18.88
C LEU A 105 -0.53 -2.98 -17.53
N PHE A 106 -0.78 -1.95 -16.73
CA PHE A 106 -1.44 -2.08 -15.43
C PHE A 106 -2.94 -1.80 -15.55
N THR A 107 -3.74 -2.84 -15.73
CA THR A 107 -5.21 -2.77 -15.79
C THR A 107 -5.82 -3.01 -14.42
N ARG A 108 -6.15 -1.93 -13.71
CA ARG A 108 -6.83 -2.01 -12.41
C ARG A 108 -7.98 -0.99 -12.38
N PRO A 109 -9.06 -1.25 -11.63
CA PRO A 109 -10.12 -0.27 -11.43
C PRO A 109 -9.60 1.05 -10.87
N ARG A 110 -10.43 2.10 -10.90
CA ARG A 110 -10.10 3.38 -10.25
C ARG A 110 -9.84 3.16 -8.75
N ARG A 111 -8.95 3.96 -8.15
CA ARG A 111 -8.57 3.93 -6.72
C ARG A 111 -7.78 2.70 -6.26
N PHE A 112 -7.32 1.84 -7.15
CA PHE A 112 -6.44 0.70 -6.83
C PHE A 112 -4.94 1.03 -6.88
N GLY A 113 -4.58 2.31 -6.79
CA GLY A 113 -3.20 2.76 -6.63
C GLY A 113 -2.33 2.66 -7.89
N LYS A 114 -2.91 2.65 -9.12
CA LYS A 114 -2.11 2.59 -10.36
C LYS A 114 -1.06 3.68 -10.43
N THR A 115 -1.47 4.93 -10.28
CA THR A 115 -0.56 6.10 -10.33
C THR A 115 0.48 6.04 -9.23
N LEU A 116 0.08 5.65 -8.02
CA LEU A 116 1.00 5.50 -6.89
C LEU A 116 2.05 4.41 -7.14
N ASN A 117 1.67 3.28 -7.74
CA ASN A 117 2.62 2.21 -8.08
C ASN A 117 3.56 2.61 -9.21
N MET A 118 3.08 3.37 -10.21
CA MET A 118 3.93 3.91 -11.26
C MET A 118 4.90 4.96 -10.70
N ASP A 119 4.45 5.80 -9.79
CA ASP A 119 5.32 6.77 -9.11
C ASP A 119 6.34 6.07 -8.20
N MET A 120 5.97 4.95 -7.57
CA MET A 120 6.90 4.10 -6.81
C MET A 120 8.03 3.57 -7.71
N LEU A 121 7.70 3.07 -8.91
CA LEU A 121 8.72 2.63 -9.89
C LEU A 121 9.62 3.81 -10.28
N ARG A 122 9.03 4.96 -10.60
CA ARG A 122 9.79 6.18 -10.90
C ARG A 122 10.76 6.53 -9.77
N VAL A 123 10.27 6.67 -8.55
CA VAL A 123 11.09 7.05 -7.37
C VAL A 123 12.20 6.04 -7.09
N PHE A 124 11.98 4.75 -7.41
CA PHE A 124 13.00 3.72 -7.24
C PHE A 124 14.10 3.81 -8.29
N PHE A 125 13.73 3.89 -9.57
CA PHE A 125 14.71 3.82 -10.64
C PHE A 125 15.37 5.17 -10.97
N GLU A 126 14.66 6.27 -10.77
CA GLU A 126 15.08 7.60 -11.21
C GLU A 126 16.34 8.08 -10.51
N LYS A 127 17.32 8.48 -11.31
CA LYS A 127 18.52 9.19 -10.84
C LYS A 127 18.14 10.62 -10.47
N THR A 128 18.33 10.99 -9.22
CA THR A 128 18.07 12.33 -8.68
C THR A 128 19.24 12.78 -7.82
N ASP A 129 19.33 14.08 -7.52
CA ASP A 129 20.36 14.63 -6.62
C ASP A 129 20.12 14.23 -5.16
N SER A 130 18.90 13.84 -4.82
CA SER A 130 18.54 13.40 -3.47
C SER A 130 18.57 11.88 -3.34
N ASP A 131 18.98 11.35 -2.17
CA ASP A 131 18.92 9.92 -1.88
C ASP A 131 17.48 9.46 -1.66
N THR A 132 16.92 8.83 -2.70
CA THR A 132 15.56 8.26 -2.65
C THR A 132 15.53 6.86 -2.02
N SER A 133 16.68 6.25 -1.71
CA SER A 133 16.75 4.94 -1.07
C SER A 133 16.06 4.91 0.31
N VAL A 134 15.99 6.04 0.99
CA VAL A 134 15.35 6.20 2.29
C VAL A 134 13.89 5.73 2.32
N TYR A 135 13.18 5.82 1.19
CA TYR A 135 11.78 5.39 1.07
C TYR A 135 11.62 3.88 0.88
N PHE A 136 12.73 3.15 0.71
CA PHE A 136 12.73 1.72 0.42
C PHE A 136 13.45 0.87 1.46
N LYS A 137 14.28 1.46 2.33
CA LYS A 137 15.11 0.74 3.32
C LYS A 137 14.32 -0.16 4.27
N ASP A 138 13.08 0.20 4.59
CA ASP A 138 12.15 -0.54 5.43
C ASP A 138 11.16 -1.42 4.64
N LYS A 139 11.28 -1.46 3.32
CA LYS A 139 10.37 -2.19 2.43
C LYS A 139 10.93 -3.55 1.99
N LYS A 140 10.05 -4.42 1.54
CA LYS A 140 10.38 -5.79 1.14
C LYS A 140 11.44 -5.86 0.04
N ILE A 141 11.40 -4.94 -0.92
CA ILE A 141 12.40 -4.89 -2.01
C ILE A 141 13.83 -4.76 -1.48
N TRP A 142 14.02 -4.00 -0.39
CA TRP A 142 15.34 -3.81 0.18
C TRP A 142 15.93 -5.08 0.77
N ALA A 143 15.07 -5.96 1.29
CA ALA A 143 15.46 -7.26 1.83
C ALA A 143 15.80 -8.30 0.73
N CYS A 144 15.45 -8.04 -0.54
CA CYS A 144 15.69 -8.97 -1.66
C CYS A 144 17.17 -9.07 -2.07
N GLY A 145 18.04 -8.21 -1.55
CA GLY A 145 19.48 -8.29 -1.77
C GLY A 145 20.07 -7.20 -2.67
N GLU A 146 21.40 -7.18 -2.76
CA GLU A 146 22.14 -6.12 -3.45
C GLU A 146 21.87 -6.11 -4.97
N GLN A 147 21.59 -7.24 -5.54
CA GLN A 147 21.25 -7.38 -6.97
C GLN A 147 20.05 -6.52 -7.40
N TYR A 148 19.12 -6.21 -6.50
CA TYR A 148 18.00 -5.31 -6.77
C TYR A 148 18.30 -3.87 -6.34
N ARG A 149 19.02 -3.68 -5.24
CA ARG A 149 19.42 -2.34 -4.76
C ARG A 149 20.30 -1.62 -5.76
N ALA A 150 21.13 -2.36 -6.53
CA ALA A 150 22.00 -1.81 -7.56
C ALA A 150 21.26 -1.03 -8.66
N TYR A 151 19.96 -1.28 -8.85
CA TYR A 151 19.12 -0.55 -9.80
C TYR A 151 18.58 0.78 -9.26
N GLN A 152 18.60 0.96 -7.94
CA GLN A 152 18.00 2.13 -7.29
C GLN A 152 18.76 3.41 -7.66
N GLY A 153 18.03 4.42 -8.14
CA GLY A 153 18.58 5.74 -8.46
C GLY A 153 19.60 5.75 -9.62
N LYS A 154 19.49 4.84 -10.59
CA LYS A 154 20.51 4.68 -11.66
C LYS A 154 20.06 5.12 -13.05
N TYR A 155 18.77 5.30 -13.26
CA TYR A 155 18.23 5.47 -14.61
C TYR A 155 17.60 6.84 -14.81
N PRO A 156 17.74 7.45 -15.99
CA PRO A 156 16.85 8.51 -16.41
C PRO A 156 15.45 7.91 -16.59
N VAL A 157 14.44 8.48 -15.95
CA VAL A 157 13.05 8.01 -16.03
C VAL A 157 12.18 9.10 -16.59
N ILE A 158 11.57 8.86 -17.73
CA ILE A 158 10.54 9.73 -18.30
C ILE A 158 9.20 9.36 -17.65
N TYR A 159 8.60 10.33 -16.97
CA TYR A 159 7.34 10.13 -16.27
C TYR A 159 6.30 11.19 -16.70
N VAL A 160 5.33 10.75 -17.48
CA VAL A 160 4.30 11.63 -18.03
C VAL A 160 2.92 11.23 -17.49
N THR A 161 2.15 12.21 -17.04
CA THR A 161 0.76 12.03 -16.62
C THR A 161 -0.14 13.05 -17.29
N PHE A 162 -1.26 12.58 -17.83
CA PHE A 162 -2.31 13.42 -18.42
C PHE A 162 -3.51 13.58 -17.49
N LYS A 163 -3.33 13.31 -16.19
CA LYS A 163 -4.42 13.31 -15.20
C LYS A 163 -5.17 14.64 -15.17
N ASP A 164 -4.46 15.73 -15.31
CA ASP A 164 -4.98 17.09 -15.17
C ASP A 164 -5.23 17.77 -16.52
N VAL A 165 -5.02 17.04 -17.62
CA VAL A 165 -5.31 17.52 -18.98
C VAL A 165 -6.82 17.41 -19.24
N LYS A 166 -7.57 18.44 -18.80
CA LYS A 166 -9.02 18.55 -18.97
C LYS A 166 -9.36 20.00 -19.27
N CYS A 167 -9.42 20.33 -20.54
CA CYS A 167 -9.79 21.68 -21.01
C CYS A 167 -11.00 21.60 -21.88
N GLU A 168 -11.69 22.77 -22.03
CA GLU A 168 -12.88 22.88 -22.85
C GLU A 168 -12.55 23.07 -24.32
N SER A 169 -11.33 23.55 -24.66
CA SER A 169 -10.87 23.73 -26.02
C SER A 169 -9.66 22.85 -26.36
N TRP A 170 -9.48 22.59 -27.66
CA TRP A 170 -8.30 21.91 -28.19
C TRP A 170 -7.01 22.69 -27.91
N GLU A 171 -7.02 23.97 -28.15
CA GLU A 171 -5.87 24.87 -27.98
C GLU A 171 -5.34 24.78 -26.55
N SER A 172 -6.22 24.94 -25.56
CA SER A 172 -5.84 24.83 -24.14
C SER A 172 -5.34 23.44 -23.78
N THR A 173 -5.93 22.40 -24.38
CA THR A 173 -5.47 21.01 -24.17
C THR A 173 -4.07 20.80 -24.74
N TYR A 174 -3.83 21.28 -25.94
CA TYR A 174 -2.53 21.20 -26.62
C TYR A 174 -1.44 21.95 -25.83
N ASP A 175 -1.73 23.18 -25.38
CA ASP A 175 -0.80 23.96 -24.56
C ASP A 175 -0.41 23.24 -23.28
N LEU A 176 -1.35 22.60 -22.59
CA LEU A 176 -1.06 21.79 -21.39
C LEU A 176 -0.20 20.56 -21.71
N ILE A 177 -0.45 19.87 -22.80
CA ILE A 177 0.38 18.74 -23.26
C ILE A 177 1.81 19.23 -23.53
N CYS A 178 1.97 20.32 -24.26
CA CYS A 178 3.26 20.94 -24.53
C CYS A 178 3.98 21.33 -23.22
N GLN A 179 3.25 21.88 -22.27
CA GLN A 179 3.83 22.23 -20.96
C GLN A 179 4.29 21.00 -20.19
N ILE A 180 3.52 19.90 -20.19
CA ILE A 180 3.91 18.64 -19.54
C ILE A 180 5.20 18.10 -20.15
N LEU A 181 5.30 18.08 -21.48
CA LEU A 181 6.50 17.62 -22.19
C LEU A 181 7.70 18.53 -21.90
N ARG A 182 7.50 19.85 -21.91
CA ARG A 182 8.54 20.83 -21.57
C ARG A 182 9.07 20.63 -20.17
N ASN A 183 8.19 20.46 -19.17
CA ASN A 183 8.55 20.21 -17.79
C ASN A 183 9.36 18.91 -17.67
N GLU A 184 9.01 17.88 -18.44
CA GLU A 184 9.73 16.61 -18.44
C GLU A 184 11.13 16.75 -19.05
N VAL A 185 11.27 17.44 -20.14
CA VAL A 185 12.60 17.76 -20.73
C VAL A 185 13.44 18.60 -19.77
N GLN A 186 12.85 19.55 -19.06
CA GLN A 186 13.53 20.36 -18.05
C GLN A 186 14.05 19.51 -16.86
N ARG A 187 13.31 18.48 -16.47
CA ARG A 187 13.77 17.52 -15.43
C ARG A 187 15.03 16.76 -15.82
N HIS A 188 15.29 16.64 -17.10
CA HIS A 188 16.45 15.97 -17.69
C HIS A 188 17.40 16.97 -18.37
N SER A 189 17.54 18.16 -17.80
CA SER A 189 18.42 19.22 -18.34
C SER A 189 19.88 18.83 -18.47
N GLU A 190 20.33 17.81 -17.72
CA GLU A 190 21.65 17.22 -17.84
C GLU A 190 21.94 16.65 -19.25
N LEU A 191 20.89 16.34 -20.03
CA LEU A 191 21.04 15.89 -21.41
C LEU A 191 21.69 16.96 -22.29
N LEU A 192 21.44 18.25 -22.04
CA LEU A 192 22.02 19.36 -22.80
C LEU A 192 23.55 19.43 -22.64
N SER A 193 24.06 19.03 -21.48
CA SER A 193 25.49 18.97 -21.22
C SER A 193 26.15 17.64 -21.64
N SER A 194 25.37 16.62 -22.00
CA SER A 194 25.85 15.29 -22.35
C SER A 194 26.63 15.29 -23.69
N ASN A 195 27.76 14.61 -23.74
CA ASN A 195 28.52 14.37 -24.95
C ASN A 195 27.98 13.22 -25.81
N ARG A 196 26.94 12.50 -25.32
CA ARG A 196 26.32 11.37 -26.02
C ARG A 196 25.18 11.78 -26.93
N ILE A 197 24.74 13.01 -26.86
CA ILE A 197 23.62 13.57 -27.65
C ILE A 197 24.22 14.45 -28.75
N SER A 198 23.70 14.31 -29.98
CA SER A 198 24.14 15.11 -31.12
C SER A 198 23.82 16.61 -30.91
N ALA A 199 24.61 17.48 -31.59
CA ALA A 199 24.35 18.92 -31.57
C ALA A 199 22.93 19.26 -32.11
N TYR A 200 22.43 18.46 -33.05
CA TYR A 200 21.10 18.60 -33.61
C TYR A 200 20.02 18.33 -32.56
N ASP A 201 20.16 17.20 -31.85
CA ASP A 201 19.19 16.83 -30.79
C ASP A 201 19.20 17.82 -29.63
N LYS A 202 20.37 18.36 -29.26
CA LYS A 202 20.46 19.42 -28.24
C LYS A 202 19.69 20.65 -28.67
N LYS A 203 19.87 21.12 -29.91
CA LYS A 203 19.14 22.26 -30.45
C LYS A 203 17.64 22.01 -30.48
N TYR A 204 17.22 20.77 -30.76
CA TYR A 204 15.81 20.39 -30.71
C TYR A 204 15.27 20.42 -29.28
N LEU A 205 15.99 19.89 -28.30
CA LEU A 205 15.62 19.99 -26.88
C LEU A 205 15.51 21.45 -26.40
N GLU A 206 16.45 22.31 -26.82
CA GLU A 206 16.41 23.75 -26.52
C GLU A 206 15.16 24.41 -27.12
N SER A 207 14.76 24.02 -28.33
CA SER A 207 13.54 24.53 -28.96
C SER A 207 12.27 24.10 -28.22
N ILE A 208 12.24 22.89 -27.64
CA ILE A 208 11.14 22.44 -26.78
C ILE A 208 11.10 23.30 -25.49
N LEU A 209 12.24 23.51 -24.86
CA LEU A 209 12.33 24.29 -23.61
C LEU A 209 11.93 25.75 -23.83
N SER A 210 12.32 26.37 -24.93
CA SER A 210 11.93 27.74 -25.27
C SER A 210 10.48 27.87 -25.76
N GLY A 211 9.81 26.77 -26.10
CA GLY A 211 8.48 26.76 -26.65
C GLY A 211 8.44 27.14 -28.16
N SER A 212 9.58 27.15 -28.84
CA SER A 212 9.69 27.43 -30.27
C SER A 212 9.61 26.17 -31.14
N ALA A 213 9.57 24.99 -30.56
CA ALA A 213 9.31 23.76 -31.28
C ALA A 213 7.87 23.74 -31.80
N SER A 214 7.70 23.59 -33.08
CA SER A 214 6.40 23.44 -33.79
C SER A 214 6.11 21.96 -34.04
#